data_615bc7957110a2bb08ec3e8d3aef04fb
#
_entry.id   615bc7957110a2bb08ec3e8d3aef04fb
#
_cell.length_a   1.000
_cell.length_b   1.000
_cell.length_c   1.000
_cell.angle_alpha   90.00
_cell.angle_beta   90.00
_cell.angle_gamma   90.00
#
_symmetry.space_group_name_H-M   'P 1'
#
loop_
_entity.id
_entity.type
_entity.pdbx_description
1 polymer ?
#
loop_
_entity_poly.entity_id
_entity_poly.type
_entity_poly.pdbx_seq_one_letter_code
_entity_poly.pdbx_strand_id
1 'polypeptide(L)'
;MAIIAITGQKGGIGKSTITANLAMEMATLGHKVAIIDTDPQKSLVSWAELGEGFLSKYVQPLDTTHPVTFKQKVIALAKAADRVFIDTPPGFADQALLAALLADVVLLPAGPSPLDILAARAALTLARDARARRGGKKPFVRFIPSRVTFYTNLGKGLSSSLEDLGEKVLPPIGQRVAIAEAALTGLTVLEYAPGSVASEEFATLAKAVEELIK
;
A
#
# COMPACT_ATOMS: atom_id res chain seq x y z
N MET A 1 2.33 -17.27 2.64
CA MET A 1 1.15 -16.41 2.75
C MET A 1 1.49 -15.19 3.60
N ALA A 2 1.13 -13.98 3.15
CA ALA A 2 1.33 -12.74 3.92
C ALA A 2 0.18 -11.75 3.68
N ILE A 3 -0.16 -11.00 4.72
CA ILE A 3 -1.14 -9.92 4.69
C ILE A 3 -0.36 -8.59 4.73
N ILE A 4 -0.60 -7.72 3.75
CA ILE A 4 0.09 -6.44 3.56
C ILE A 4 -0.96 -5.33 3.65
N ALA A 5 -0.86 -4.48 4.67
CA ALA A 5 -1.74 -3.33 4.81
C ALA A 5 -1.03 -2.07 4.31
N ILE A 6 -1.70 -1.30 3.47
CA ILE A 6 -1.24 0.01 3.04
C ILE A 6 -2.08 1.05 3.76
N THR A 7 -1.46 1.83 4.63
CA THR A 7 -2.18 2.76 5.50
C THR A 7 -1.51 4.14 5.58
N GLY A 8 -2.29 5.16 5.91
CA GLY A 8 -1.81 6.53 6.05
C GLY A 8 -2.96 7.48 6.36
N GLN A 9 -2.69 8.47 7.20
CA GLN A 9 -3.69 9.39 7.74
C GLN A 9 -4.19 10.42 6.71
N LYS A 10 -3.40 10.68 5.65
CA LYS A 10 -3.71 11.72 4.66
C LYS A 10 -4.25 11.11 3.36
N GLY A 11 -5.19 11.82 2.72
CA GLY A 11 -5.64 11.50 1.37
C GLY A 11 -4.60 11.87 0.30
N GLY A 12 -4.61 11.19 -0.84
CA GLY A 12 -3.77 11.53 -1.99
C GLY A 12 -2.27 11.21 -1.86
N ILE A 13 -1.84 10.48 -0.84
CA ILE A 13 -0.44 10.06 -0.65
C ILE A 13 -0.05 8.82 -1.46
N GLY A 14 -0.95 8.27 -2.26
CA GLY A 14 -0.68 7.14 -3.13
C GLY A 14 -0.98 5.75 -2.54
N LYS A 15 -1.79 5.62 -1.47
CA LYS A 15 -2.15 4.30 -0.89
C LYS A 15 -2.71 3.35 -1.93
N SER A 16 -3.84 3.69 -2.53
CA SER A 16 -4.51 2.87 -3.55
C SER A 16 -3.63 2.63 -4.78
N THR A 17 -2.85 3.64 -5.18
CA THR A 17 -1.88 3.53 -6.27
C THR A 17 -0.81 2.47 -5.97
N ILE A 18 -0.24 2.51 -4.77
CA ILE A 18 0.76 1.53 -4.34
C ILE A 18 0.11 0.16 -4.20
N THR A 19 -1.08 0.06 -3.61
CA THR A 19 -1.81 -1.21 -3.47
C THR A 19 -2.03 -1.89 -4.82
N ALA A 20 -2.57 -1.16 -5.79
CA ALA A 20 -2.88 -1.68 -7.13
C ALA A 20 -1.63 -2.21 -7.86
N ASN A 21 -0.62 -1.37 -7.95
CA ASN A 21 0.57 -1.69 -8.75
C ASN A 21 1.48 -2.71 -8.05
N LEU A 22 1.62 -2.65 -6.72
CA LEU A 22 2.38 -3.64 -5.97
C LEU A 22 1.73 -5.02 -6.01
N ALA A 23 0.39 -5.10 -5.95
CA ALA A 23 -0.34 -6.36 -6.09
C ALA A 23 -0.15 -6.97 -7.48
N MET A 24 -0.18 -6.16 -8.56
CA MET A 24 0.13 -6.62 -9.91
C MET A 24 1.54 -7.19 -10.01
N GLU A 25 2.55 -6.49 -9.48
CA GLU A 25 3.93 -6.97 -9.49
C GLU A 25 4.08 -8.29 -8.70
N MET A 26 3.41 -8.44 -7.55
CA MET A 26 3.42 -9.71 -6.80
C MET A 26 2.78 -10.85 -7.60
N ALA A 27 1.74 -10.56 -8.40
CA ALA A 27 1.14 -11.56 -9.27
C ALA A 27 2.10 -11.99 -10.40
N THR A 28 2.91 -11.08 -10.96
CA THR A 28 3.93 -11.43 -11.96
C THR A 28 5.07 -12.28 -11.38
N LEU A 29 5.32 -12.18 -10.07
CA LEU A 29 6.24 -13.06 -9.35
C LEU A 29 5.65 -14.46 -9.07
N GLY A 30 4.43 -14.74 -9.55
CA GLY A 30 3.77 -16.04 -9.44
C GLY A 30 2.90 -16.23 -8.19
N HIS A 31 2.66 -15.18 -7.40
CA HIS A 31 1.79 -15.27 -6.24
C HIS A 31 0.31 -15.16 -6.60
N LYS A 32 -0.52 -15.95 -5.94
CA LYS A 32 -1.97 -15.71 -5.91
C LYS A 32 -2.23 -14.48 -5.02
N VAL A 33 -2.88 -13.47 -5.58
CA VAL A 33 -3.17 -12.22 -4.87
C VAL A 33 -4.66 -12.03 -4.62
N ALA A 34 -4.98 -11.31 -3.55
CA ALA A 34 -6.30 -10.75 -3.28
C ALA A 34 -6.13 -9.30 -2.81
N ILE A 35 -7.01 -8.41 -3.29
CA ILE A 35 -6.97 -6.99 -2.95
C ILE A 35 -8.30 -6.62 -2.29
N ILE A 36 -8.21 -6.02 -1.12
CA ILE A 36 -9.35 -5.58 -0.31
C ILE A 36 -9.35 -4.06 -0.28
N ASP A 37 -10.39 -3.44 -0.81
CA ASP A 37 -10.65 -2.01 -0.66
C ASP A 37 -11.56 -1.79 0.55
N THR A 38 -11.02 -1.14 1.58
CA THR A 38 -11.78 -0.81 2.81
C THR A 38 -12.19 0.65 2.87
N ASP A 39 -11.88 1.44 1.84
CA ASP A 39 -12.27 2.84 1.78
C ASP A 39 -13.77 2.95 1.44
N PRO A 40 -14.58 3.66 2.26
CA PRO A 40 -15.98 3.95 1.91
C PRO A 40 -16.14 4.64 0.55
N GLN A 41 -15.12 5.37 0.09
CA GLN A 41 -15.11 5.99 -1.24
C GLN A 41 -14.83 4.99 -2.37
N LYS A 42 -14.40 3.74 -2.04
CA LYS A 42 -14.16 2.65 -2.99
C LYS A 42 -13.23 3.04 -4.15
N SER A 43 -12.15 3.72 -3.84
CA SER A 43 -11.24 4.26 -4.85
C SER A 43 -10.63 3.18 -5.74
N LEU A 44 -10.21 2.04 -5.18
CA LEU A 44 -9.70 0.91 -5.95
C LEU A 44 -10.79 0.17 -6.71
N VAL A 45 -11.97 0.02 -6.13
CA VAL A 45 -13.13 -0.58 -6.82
C VAL A 45 -13.50 0.26 -8.03
N SER A 46 -13.64 1.58 -7.86
CA SER A 46 -13.94 2.49 -8.97
C SER A 46 -12.85 2.47 -10.04
N TRP A 47 -11.57 2.37 -9.64
CA TRP A 47 -10.48 2.20 -10.60
C TRP A 47 -10.63 0.87 -11.38
N ALA A 48 -10.92 -0.23 -10.70
CA ALA A 48 -11.11 -1.55 -11.31
C ALA A 48 -12.30 -1.60 -12.29
N GLU A 49 -13.34 -0.79 -12.06
CA GLU A 49 -14.54 -0.69 -12.92
C GLU A 49 -14.30 0.07 -14.25
N LEU A 50 -13.20 0.82 -14.36
CA LEU A 50 -12.87 1.58 -15.58
C LEU A 50 -12.31 0.73 -16.71
N GLY A 51 -11.91 -0.53 -16.45
CA GLY A 51 -11.31 -1.41 -17.44
C GLY A 51 -11.43 -2.89 -17.12
N GLU A 52 -10.97 -3.72 -18.04
CA GLU A 52 -10.99 -5.19 -17.90
C GLU A 52 -9.60 -5.77 -17.53
N GLY A 53 -8.73 -4.96 -16.92
CA GLY A 53 -7.37 -5.33 -16.55
C GLY A 53 -7.28 -6.22 -15.30
N PHE A 54 -6.09 -6.27 -14.73
CA PHE A 54 -5.79 -7.03 -13.52
C PHE A 54 -6.73 -6.69 -12.36
N LEU A 55 -6.96 -5.38 -12.10
CA LEU A 55 -7.71 -4.93 -10.94
C LEU A 55 -9.16 -5.43 -10.96
N SER A 56 -9.82 -5.48 -12.13
CA SER A 56 -11.20 -5.95 -12.26
C SER A 56 -11.42 -7.39 -11.79
N LYS A 57 -10.35 -8.20 -11.76
CA LYS A 57 -10.39 -9.62 -11.36
C LYS A 57 -10.07 -9.84 -9.89
N TYR A 58 -9.33 -8.93 -9.25
CA TYR A 58 -8.73 -9.17 -7.93
C TYR A 58 -9.16 -8.20 -6.84
N VAL A 59 -9.75 -7.04 -7.20
CA VAL A 59 -10.22 -6.05 -6.22
C VAL A 59 -11.63 -6.38 -5.75
N GLN A 60 -11.83 -6.33 -4.42
CA GLN A 60 -13.14 -6.48 -3.82
C GLN A 60 -13.32 -5.48 -2.67
N PRO A 61 -14.52 -4.88 -2.54
CA PRO A 61 -14.82 -4.03 -1.39
C PRO A 61 -15.02 -4.88 -0.14
N LEU A 62 -14.59 -4.36 1.01
CA LEU A 62 -14.85 -4.99 2.28
C LEU A 62 -15.15 -3.95 3.36
N ASP A 63 -16.33 -4.06 3.94
CA ASP A 63 -16.76 -3.22 5.06
C ASP A 63 -16.01 -3.58 6.36
N THR A 64 -15.52 -2.55 7.04
CA THR A 64 -14.79 -2.62 8.32
C THR A 64 -15.65 -2.28 9.54
N THR A 65 -16.93 -1.94 9.36
CA THR A 65 -17.83 -1.55 10.47
C THR A 65 -18.01 -2.66 11.49
N HIS A 66 -17.84 -3.93 11.08
CA HIS A 66 -17.90 -5.09 11.94
C HIS A 66 -16.53 -5.78 12.05
N PRO A 67 -15.69 -5.47 13.07
CA PRO A 67 -14.32 -5.96 13.17
C PRO A 67 -14.18 -7.48 13.14
N VAL A 68 -15.12 -8.21 13.74
CA VAL A 68 -15.09 -9.68 13.76
C VAL A 68 -15.30 -10.25 12.35
N THR A 69 -16.31 -9.75 11.64
CA THR A 69 -16.61 -10.16 10.26
C THR A 69 -15.47 -9.79 9.32
N PHE A 70 -14.91 -8.59 9.46
CA PHE A 70 -13.74 -8.16 8.71
C PHE A 70 -12.56 -9.13 8.89
N LYS A 71 -12.21 -9.42 10.15
CA LYS A 71 -11.14 -10.37 10.47
C LYS A 71 -11.39 -11.74 9.84
N GLN A 72 -12.60 -12.28 9.96
CA GLN A 72 -12.96 -13.60 9.40
C GLN A 72 -12.77 -13.62 7.87
N LYS A 73 -13.24 -12.59 7.17
CA LYS A 73 -13.10 -12.47 5.70
C LYS A 73 -11.63 -12.33 5.28
N VAL A 74 -10.85 -11.49 5.96
CA VAL A 74 -9.40 -11.36 5.67
C VAL A 74 -8.68 -12.70 5.87
N ILE A 75 -8.96 -13.43 6.95
CA ILE A 75 -8.37 -14.75 7.20
C ILE A 75 -8.81 -15.77 6.14
N ALA A 76 -10.06 -15.74 5.70
CA ALA A 76 -10.54 -16.63 4.64
C ALA A 76 -9.80 -16.37 3.31
N LEU A 77 -9.62 -15.10 2.93
CA LEU A 77 -8.83 -14.73 1.76
C LEU A 77 -7.36 -15.13 1.89
N ALA A 78 -6.78 -14.97 3.07
CA ALA A 78 -5.40 -15.37 3.35
C ALA A 78 -5.17 -16.89 3.27
N LYS A 79 -6.22 -17.71 3.38
CA LYS A 79 -6.14 -19.16 3.11
C LYS A 79 -6.17 -19.50 1.62
N ALA A 80 -6.74 -18.61 0.79
CA ALA A 80 -6.93 -18.82 -0.65
C ALA A 80 -5.87 -18.14 -1.51
N ALA A 81 -5.16 -17.13 -0.96
CA ALA A 81 -4.16 -16.32 -1.66
C ALA A 81 -2.82 -16.34 -0.92
N ASP A 82 -1.72 -16.16 -1.68
CA ASP A 82 -0.37 -16.06 -1.12
C ASP A 82 -0.09 -14.67 -0.56
N ARG A 83 -0.70 -13.64 -1.15
CA ARG A 83 -0.57 -12.23 -0.77
C ARG A 83 -1.95 -11.57 -0.71
N VAL A 84 -2.31 -11.03 0.44
CA VAL A 84 -3.55 -10.26 0.63
C VAL A 84 -3.18 -8.81 0.90
N PHE A 85 -3.66 -7.92 0.05
CA PHE A 85 -3.47 -6.48 0.18
C PHE A 85 -4.71 -5.84 0.80
N ILE A 86 -4.51 -4.96 1.79
CA ILE A 86 -5.58 -4.19 2.41
C ILE A 86 -5.29 -2.70 2.17
N ASP A 87 -6.10 -2.09 1.31
CA ASP A 87 -6.10 -0.63 1.12
C ASP A 87 -7.00 0.02 2.15
N THR A 88 -6.47 1.01 2.90
CA THR A 88 -7.21 1.65 3.98
C THR A 88 -7.60 3.10 3.65
N PRO A 89 -8.76 3.58 4.15
CA PRO A 89 -9.16 4.96 3.96
C PRO A 89 -8.23 5.94 4.68
N PRO A 90 -8.16 7.21 4.22
CA PRO A 90 -7.47 8.26 4.95
C PRO A 90 -8.25 8.67 6.21
N GLY A 91 -7.56 9.02 7.29
CA GLY A 91 -8.17 9.62 8.49
C GLY A 91 -8.97 8.68 9.40
N PHE A 92 -9.15 7.42 9.05
CA PHE A 92 -9.88 6.43 9.86
C PHE A 92 -8.90 5.58 10.69
N ALA A 93 -8.53 6.10 11.87
CA ALA A 93 -7.53 5.48 12.74
C ALA A 93 -7.90 4.05 13.17
N ASP A 94 -9.17 3.79 13.50
CA ASP A 94 -9.64 2.48 13.94
C ASP A 94 -9.53 1.43 12.82
N GLN A 95 -9.85 1.81 11.60
CA GLN A 95 -9.74 0.92 10.43
C GLN A 95 -8.27 0.64 10.08
N ALA A 96 -7.41 1.67 10.14
CA ALA A 96 -5.99 1.52 9.96
C ALA A 96 -5.36 0.60 11.03
N LEU A 97 -5.77 0.76 12.28
CA LEU A 97 -5.34 -0.10 13.39
C LEU A 97 -5.81 -1.54 13.19
N LEU A 98 -7.07 -1.73 12.81
CA LEU A 98 -7.63 -3.06 12.56
C LEU A 98 -6.89 -3.79 11.42
N ALA A 99 -6.61 -3.10 10.32
CA ALA A 99 -5.81 -3.65 9.23
C ALA A 99 -4.37 -3.98 9.69
N ALA A 100 -3.73 -3.08 10.45
CA ALA A 100 -2.38 -3.30 10.98
C ALA A 100 -2.31 -4.47 11.98
N LEU A 101 -3.36 -4.69 12.77
CA LEU A 101 -3.45 -5.84 13.69
C LEU A 101 -3.51 -7.19 12.96
N LEU A 102 -3.96 -7.23 11.72
CA LEU A 102 -4.01 -8.45 10.90
C LEU A 102 -2.79 -8.60 10.00
N ALA A 103 -2.12 -7.51 9.65
CA ALA A 103 -1.05 -7.49 8.68
C ALA A 103 0.25 -8.14 9.18
N ASP A 104 1.00 -8.75 8.27
CA ASP A 104 2.40 -9.15 8.47
C ASP A 104 3.35 -7.99 8.18
N VAL A 105 2.96 -7.14 7.20
CA VAL A 105 3.68 -5.94 6.79
C VAL A 105 2.71 -4.76 6.74
N VAL A 106 3.11 -3.64 7.28
CA VAL A 106 2.42 -2.35 7.13
C VAL A 106 3.30 -1.41 6.32
N LEU A 107 2.78 -0.95 5.20
CA LEU A 107 3.41 0.00 4.31
C LEU A 107 2.81 1.39 4.51
N LEU A 108 3.67 2.37 4.74
CA LEU A 108 3.31 3.76 5.05
C LEU A 108 3.80 4.68 3.92
N PRO A 109 2.99 4.94 2.88
CA PRO A 109 3.33 5.92 1.87
C PRO A 109 3.42 7.34 2.46
N ALA A 110 4.41 8.11 2.01
CA ALA A 110 4.58 9.50 2.40
C ALA A 110 5.11 10.34 1.24
N GLY A 111 4.49 11.49 1.01
CA GLY A 111 4.92 12.44 -0.01
C GLY A 111 5.98 13.43 0.49
N PRO A 112 6.59 14.21 -0.43
CA PRO A 112 7.67 15.13 -0.12
C PRO A 112 7.16 16.48 0.41
N SER A 113 6.39 16.45 1.51
CA SER A 113 5.98 17.68 2.19
C SER A 113 6.07 17.53 3.72
N PRO A 114 6.28 18.62 4.48
CA PRO A 114 6.27 18.57 5.94
C PRO A 114 4.96 17.99 6.52
N LEU A 115 3.83 18.30 5.90
CA LEU A 115 2.52 17.78 6.33
C LEU A 115 2.38 16.28 6.06
N ASP A 116 3.02 15.75 5.01
CA ASP A 116 3.03 14.32 4.72
C ASP A 116 3.89 13.57 5.73
N ILE A 117 5.03 14.15 6.15
CA ILE A 117 5.90 13.58 7.21
C ILE A 117 5.17 13.56 8.56
N LEU A 118 4.43 14.61 8.91
CA LEU A 118 3.61 14.62 10.13
C LEU A 118 2.51 13.54 10.09
N ALA A 119 1.84 13.38 8.94
CA ALA A 119 0.85 12.33 8.75
C ALA A 119 1.47 10.92 8.79
N ALA A 120 2.67 10.75 8.25
CA ALA A 120 3.43 9.50 8.33
C ALA A 120 3.82 9.14 9.77
N ARG A 121 4.21 10.13 10.60
CA ARG A 121 4.46 9.93 12.03
C ARG A 121 3.22 9.44 12.78
N ALA A 122 2.05 10.02 12.51
CA ALA A 122 0.79 9.58 13.12
C ALA A 122 0.43 8.14 12.69
N ALA A 123 0.58 7.81 11.41
CA ALA A 123 0.35 6.45 10.90
C ALA A 123 1.35 5.44 11.51
N LEU A 124 2.62 5.84 11.69
CA LEU A 124 3.62 5.02 12.36
C LEU A 124 3.24 4.69 13.80
N THR A 125 2.69 5.66 14.54
CA THR A 125 2.24 5.45 15.93
C THR A 125 1.19 4.34 15.98
N LEU A 126 0.20 4.35 15.08
CA LEU A 126 -0.82 3.29 14.99
C LEU A 126 -0.22 1.93 14.64
N ALA A 127 0.71 1.90 13.69
CA ALA A 127 1.35 0.65 13.29
C ALA A 127 2.23 0.07 14.42
N ARG A 128 2.90 0.92 15.20
CA ARG A 128 3.66 0.50 16.39
C ARG A 128 2.76 0.02 17.53
N ASP A 129 1.59 0.64 17.73
CA ASP A 129 0.59 0.15 18.68
C ASP A 129 0.10 -1.26 18.27
N ALA A 130 -0.24 -1.47 17.01
CA ALA A 130 -0.58 -2.79 16.50
C ALA A 130 0.55 -3.82 16.73
N ARG A 131 1.80 -3.45 16.47
CA ARG A 131 2.98 -4.30 16.73
C ARG A 131 3.11 -4.64 18.22
N ALA A 132 2.95 -3.67 19.10
CA ALA A 132 3.04 -3.89 20.55
C ALA A 132 1.95 -4.86 21.04
N ARG A 133 0.70 -4.69 20.60
CA ARG A 133 -0.42 -5.59 20.91
C ARG A 133 -0.24 -7.02 20.40
N ARG A 134 0.63 -7.21 19.40
CA ARG A 134 0.98 -8.54 18.82
C ARG A 134 2.29 -9.11 19.37
N GLY A 135 2.78 -8.64 20.50
CA GLY A 135 4.01 -9.14 21.15
C GLY A 135 5.30 -8.61 20.54
N GLY A 136 5.27 -7.47 19.84
CA GLY A 136 6.45 -6.74 19.39
C GLY A 136 7.13 -7.21 18.10
N LYS A 137 6.76 -8.37 17.55
CA LYS A 137 7.43 -8.96 16.36
C LYS A 137 6.83 -8.50 15.02
N LYS A 138 5.51 -8.43 14.93
CA LYS A 138 4.76 -8.06 13.72
C LYS A 138 3.70 -7.01 14.05
N PRO A 139 3.32 -6.17 13.07
CA PRO A 139 3.79 -6.16 11.68
C PRO A 139 5.20 -5.57 11.51
N PHE A 140 5.89 -5.96 10.42
CA PHE A 140 7.02 -5.17 9.94
C PHE A 140 6.48 -3.86 9.37
N VAL A 141 6.99 -2.73 9.83
CA VAL A 141 6.55 -1.41 9.34
C VAL A 141 7.63 -0.84 8.44
N ARG A 142 7.23 -0.32 7.27
CA ARG A 142 8.14 0.30 6.29
C ARG A 142 7.51 1.55 5.70
N PHE A 143 8.33 2.57 5.53
CA PHE A 143 7.94 3.74 4.75
C PHE A 143 8.17 3.51 3.27
N ILE A 144 7.32 4.12 2.43
CA ILE A 144 7.50 4.23 0.99
C ILE A 144 7.46 5.70 0.63
N PRO A 145 8.61 6.30 0.23
CA PRO A 145 8.59 7.63 -0.38
C PRO A 145 7.72 7.60 -1.63
N SER A 146 6.67 8.37 -1.66
CA SER A 146 5.65 8.35 -2.71
C SER A 146 5.54 9.71 -3.38
N ARG A 147 5.24 9.73 -4.70
CA ARG A 147 5.11 10.94 -5.49
C ARG A 147 6.37 11.80 -5.46
N VAL A 148 7.54 11.16 -5.49
CA VAL A 148 8.82 11.82 -5.36
C VAL A 148 9.17 12.58 -6.63
N THR A 149 9.53 13.85 -6.47
CA THR A 149 10.10 14.69 -7.52
C THR A 149 11.61 14.77 -7.28
N PHE A 150 12.37 13.85 -7.89
CA PHE A 150 13.77 13.56 -7.55
C PHE A 150 14.74 14.74 -7.72
N TYR A 151 14.41 15.73 -8.53
CA TYR A 151 15.25 16.91 -8.75
C TYR A 151 15.03 18.03 -7.70
N THR A 152 14.02 17.91 -6.85
CA THR A 152 13.76 18.89 -5.77
C THR A 152 14.51 18.54 -4.48
N ASN A 153 14.83 19.54 -3.68
CA ASN A 153 15.46 19.31 -2.37
C ASN A 153 14.57 18.48 -1.44
N LEU A 154 13.24 18.71 -1.46
CA LEU A 154 12.28 17.95 -0.68
C LEU A 154 12.24 16.47 -1.11
N GLY A 155 12.29 16.21 -2.43
CA GLY A 155 12.32 14.85 -2.95
C GLY A 155 13.59 14.11 -2.56
N LYS A 156 14.75 14.77 -2.68
CA LYS A 156 16.05 14.20 -2.30
C LYS A 156 16.17 13.88 -0.81
N GLY A 157 15.61 14.73 0.06
CA GLY A 157 15.67 14.58 1.51
C GLY A 157 14.57 13.69 2.12
N LEU A 158 13.58 13.25 1.32
CA LEU A 158 12.40 12.56 1.86
C LEU A 158 12.76 11.25 2.56
N SER A 159 13.58 10.41 1.94
CA SER A 159 13.98 9.11 2.51
C SER A 159 14.66 9.28 3.86
N SER A 160 15.64 10.16 3.96
CA SER A 160 16.32 10.45 5.23
C SER A 160 15.35 10.97 6.30
N SER A 161 14.46 11.90 5.93
CA SER A 161 13.44 12.42 6.87
C SER A 161 12.47 11.34 7.37
N LEU A 162 12.20 10.31 6.59
CA LEU A 162 11.39 9.16 6.99
C LEU A 162 12.18 8.18 7.86
N GLU A 163 13.47 7.96 7.56
CA GLU A 163 14.37 7.13 8.38
C GLU A 163 14.54 7.70 9.79
N ASP A 164 14.58 9.03 9.93
CA ASP A 164 14.64 9.72 11.21
C ASP A 164 13.42 9.43 12.13
N LEU A 165 12.32 8.89 11.57
CA LEU A 165 11.19 8.41 12.36
C LEU A 165 11.43 7.03 12.98
N GLY A 166 12.53 6.34 12.62
CA GLY A 166 13.02 5.12 13.25
C GLY A 166 12.45 3.82 12.67
N GLU A 167 12.01 3.81 11.42
CA GLU A 167 11.69 2.60 10.63
C GLU A 167 12.41 2.66 9.29
N LYS A 168 12.69 1.48 8.70
CA LYS A 168 13.36 1.41 7.39
C LYS A 168 12.47 1.95 6.28
N VAL A 169 13.11 2.51 5.26
CA VAL A 169 12.49 3.07 4.06
C VAL A 169 12.72 2.11 2.89
N LEU A 170 11.68 1.88 2.11
CA LEU A 170 11.67 1.08 0.89
C LEU A 170 11.97 1.96 -0.34
N PRO A 171 12.26 1.35 -1.50
CA PRO A 171 12.48 2.08 -2.74
C PRO A 171 11.36 3.09 -3.04
N PRO A 172 11.71 4.30 -3.51
CA PRO A 172 10.75 5.37 -3.75
C PRO A 172 9.94 5.15 -5.03
N ILE A 173 8.72 5.68 -5.05
CA ILE A 173 7.87 5.81 -6.23
C ILE A 173 7.82 7.28 -6.64
N GLY A 174 8.24 7.57 -7.86
CA GLY A 174 8.24 8.92 -8.41
C GLY A 174 6.85 9.46 -8.74
N GLN A 175 6.77 10.78 -8.89
CA GLN A 175 5.61 11.44 -9.50
C GLN A 175 5.69 11.17 -11.02
N ARG A 176 4.86 10.27 -11.54
CA ARG A 176 4.90 9.84 -12.94
C ARG A 176 3.53 10.03 -13.60
N VAL A 177 3.51 10.61 -14.79
CA VAL A 177 2.28 10.80 -15.58
C VAL A 177 1.67 9.45 -15.95
N ALA A 178 2.49 8.47 -16.35
CA ALA A 178 2.05 7.13 -16.71
C ALA A 178 1.20 6.44 -15.62
N ILE A 179 1.45 6.72 -14.34
CA ILE A 179 0.63 6.17 -13.24
C ILE A 179 -0.79 6.76 -13.27
N ALA A 180 -0.92 8.06 -13.54
CA ALA A 180 -2.22 8.71 -13.61
C ALA A 180 -2.99 8.28 -14.89
N GLU A 181 -2.30 8.18 -16.01
CA GLU A 181 -2.89 7.73 -17.28
C GLU A 181 -3.37 6.26 -17.18
N ALA A 182 -2.58 5.38 -16.58
CA ALA A 182 -2.99 3.99 -16.30
C ALA A 182 -4.28 3.95 -15.46
N ALA A 183 -4.38 4.79 -14.44
CA ALA A 183 -5.57 4.84 -13.59
C ALA A 183 -6.83 5.28 -14.36
N LEU A 184 -6.71 6.19 -15.33
CA LEU A 184 -7.83 6.63 -16.17
C LEU A 184 -8.39 5.51 -17.06
N THR A 185 -7.60 4.48 -17.34
CA THR A 185 -7.97 3.36 -18.21
C THR A 185 -8.32 2.07 -17.45
N GLY A 186 -8.36 2.11 -16.13
CA GLY A 186 -8.62 0.93 -15.30
C GLY A 186 -7.46 -0.04 -15.20
N LEU A 187 -6.26 0.34 -15.68
CA LEU A 187 -5.08 -0.52 -15.75
C LEU A 187 -4.06 -0.17 -14.67
N THR A 188 -3.20 -1.12 -14.33
CA THR A 188 -1.97 -0.85 -13.58
C THR A 188 -0.90 -0.27 -14.52
N VAL A 189 0.16 0.33 -13.94
CA VAL A 189 1.21 0.91 -14.79
C VAL A 189 2.00 -0.14 -15.57
N LEU A 190 2.10 -1.36 -15.07
CA LEU A 190 2.74 -2.45 -15.79
C LEU A 190 1.93 -2.86 -17.04
N GLU A 191 0.60 -2.85 -16.96
CA GLU A 191 -0.28 -3.15 -18.11
C GLU A 191 -0.30 -1.98 -19.11
N TYR A 192 -0.35 -0.74 -18.62
CA TYR A 192 -0.47 0.46 -19.45
C TYR A 192 0.83 0.85 -20.16
N ALA A 193 1.96 0.82 -19.42
CA ALA A 193 3.27 1.27 -19.89
C ALA A 193 4.39 0.31 -19.40
N PRO A 194 4.40 -0.94 -19.91
CA PRO A 194 5.44 -1.91 -19.54
C PRO A 194 6.84 -1.40 -19.94
N GLY A 195 7.81 -1.59 -19.05
CA GLY A 195 9.18 -1.11 -19.25
C GLY A 195 9.38 0.40 -19.04
N SER A 196 8.36 1.13 -18.63
CA SER A 196 8.51 2.51 -18.21
C SER A 196 9.23 2.62 -16.86
N VAL A 197 9.84 3.78 -16.58
CA VAL A 197 10.47 4.06 -15.28
C VAL A 197 9.48 3.80 -14.12
N ALA A 198 8.20 4.13 -14.30
CA ALA A 198 7.17 3.88 -13.27
C ALA A 198 6.98 2.37 -13.02
N SER A 199 6.93 1.56 -14.07
CA SER A 199 6.83 0.10 -13.95
C SER A 199 8.07 -0.48 -13.26
N GLU A 200 9.26 -0.03 -13.62
CA GLU A 200 10.51 -0.49 -13.00
C GLU A 200 10.61 -0.10 -11.50
N GLU A 201 10.09 1.07 -11.12
CA GLU A 201 10.02 1.49 -9.72
C GLU A 201 9.12 0.55 -8.91
N PHE A 202 7.96 0.15 -9.43
CA PHE A 202 7.07 -0.82 -8.76
C PHE A 202 7.67 -2.23 -8.72
N ALA A 203 8.34 -2.69 -9.77
CA ALA A 203 9.03 -3.96 -9.78
C ALA A 203 10.15 -4.01 -8.71
N THR A 204 10.88 -2.90 -8.54
CA THR A 204 11.93 -2.75 -7.52
C THR A 204 11.32 -2.75 -6.11
N LEU A 205 10.21 -2.03 -5.91
CA LEU A 205 9.47 -2.01 -4.65
C LEU A 205 8.95 -3.41 -4.30
N ALA A 206 8.40 -4.15 -5.27
CA ALA A 206 7.89 -5.49 -5.07
C ALA A 206 8.97 -6.47 -4.58
N LYS A 207 10.16 -6.43 -5.19
CA LYS A 207 11.31 -7.24 -4.76
C LYS A 207 11.70 -6.92 -3.31
N ALA A 208 11.75 -5.64 -2.95
CA ALA A 208 12.09 -5.23 -1.59
C ALA A 208 11.03 -5.65 -0.55
N VAL A 209 9.74 -5.62 -0.91
CA VAL A 209 8.66 -6.11 -0.04
C VAL A 209 8.70 -7.64 0.06
N GLU A 210 9.00 -8.36 -1.02
CA GLU A 210 9.12 -9.82 -1.02
C GLU A 210 10.23 -10.31 -0.08
N GLU A 211 11.34 -9.58 0.01
CA GLU A 211 12.43 -9.88 0.94
C GLU A 211 12.04 -9.75 2.41
N LEU A 212 11.05 -8.92 2.75
CA LEU A 212 10.54 -8.78 4.12
C LEU A 212 9.65 -9.94 4.55
N ILE A 213 9.09 -10.66 3.60
CA ILE A 213 8.04 -11.66 3.81
C ILE A 213 8.64 -13.09 3.83
N LYS A 214 9.83 -13.25 3.29
CA LYS A 214 10.57 -14.51 3.36
C LYS A 214 11.00 -14.83 4.78
#